data_511a7668584acb4d35c8e16cd6c4c07b
#
_entry.id   511a7668584acb4d35c8e16cd6c4c07b
#
_cell.length_a   1.000
_cell.length_b   1.000
_cell.length_c   1.000
_cell.angle_alpha   90.00
_cell.angle_beta   90.00
_cell.angle_gamma   90.00
#
_symmetry.space_group_name_H-M   'P 1'
#
loop_
_entity.id
_entity.type
_entity.pdbx_description
1 polymer ?
#
loop_
_entity_poly.entity_id
_entity_poly.type
_entity_poly.pdbx_seq_one_letter_code
_entity_poly.pdbx_strand_id
1 'polypeptide(L)'
;MKINAVAQLYSRKQLVNEVEDITGQKINHVAMVRFGGLVKVVDALGGVDLCYDQNVNDPYSGMNWTAGCHTVDGNTALAFSRMRYADVQGDFGRAARQRQVINAIVKKGASKQTLTNFNKTKKVAAAALSSVTVDEKASTSSLLRMALAFKSASGKDGISGSVYWTDPDYYVDGVGSCVLLD
;
A
#
# COMPACT_ATOMS: atom_id res chain seq x y z
N MET A 1 -22.11 5.73 3.19
CA MET A 1 -21.10 6.22 2.18
C MET A 1 -19.85 5.36 2.32
N LYS A 2 -19.13 5.08 1.23
CA LYS A 2 -17.87 4.31 1.31
C LYS A 2 -16.76 5.16 1.93
N ILE A 3 -16.00 4.60 2.87
CA ILE A 3 -14.90 5.30 3.55
C ILE A 3 -13.83 5.85 2.59
N ASN A 4 -13.59 5.17 1.47
CA ASN A 4 -12.63 5.62 0.47
C ASN A 4 -13.06 6.89 -0.29
N ALA A 5 -14.36 7.23 -0.27
CA ALA A 5 -14.88 8.45 -0.87
C ALA A 5 -14.80 9.66 0.07
N VAL A 6 -14.65 9.46 1.38
CA VAL A 6 -14.66 10.52 2.39
C VAL A 6 -13.57 11.57 2.13
N ALA A 7 -12.35 11.13 1.81
CA ALA A 7 -11.24 12.04 1.53
C ALA A 7 -11.46 12.90 0.27
N GLN A 8 -12.24 12.41 -0.70
CA GLN A 8 -12.50 13.10 -1.96
C GLN A 8 -13.71 14.04 -1.84
N LEU A 9 -14.77 13.61 -1.15
CA LEU A 9 -16.03 14.35 -1.05
C LEU A 9 -16.01 15.39 0.07
N TYR A 10 -15.25 15.16 1.14
CA TYR A 10 -15.21 16.05 2.30
C TYR A 10 -13.80 16.56 2.58
N SER A 11 -12.99 15.79 3.31
CA SER A 11 -11.62 16.17 3.63
C SER A 11 -10.80 14.99 4.16
N ARG A 12 -9.47 15.16 4.15
CA ARG A 12 -8.55 14.19 4.79
C ARG A 12 -8.79 14.10 6.31
N LYS A 13 -9.13 15.23 6.95
CA LYS A 13 -9.44 15.25 8.38
C LYS A 13 -10.66 14.40 8.70
N GLN A 14 -11.71 14.50 7.87
CA GLN A 14 -12.91 13.67 8.03
C GLN A 14 -12.57 12.17 7.86
N LEU A 15 -11.75 11.83 6.87
CA LEU A 15 -11.30 10.45 6.70
C LEU A 15 -10.55 9.93 7.94
N VAL A 16 -9.67 10.76 8.55
CA VAL A 16 -8.98 10.39 9.79
C VAL A 16 -9.98 10.10 10.90
N ASN A 17 -10.95 10.99 11.12
CA ASN A 17 -11.97 10.80 12.15
C ASN A 17 -12.75 9.50 11.94
N GLU A 18 -13.22 9.23 10.71
CA GLU A 18 -13.94 8.00 10.38
C GLU A 18 -13.10 6.73 10.64
N VAL A 19 -11.80 6.78 10.32
CA VAL A 19 -10.91 5.64 10.61
C VAL A 19 -10.68 5.50 12.12
N GLU A 20 -10.50 6.58 12.87
CA GLU A 20 -10.39 6.56 14.32
C GLU A 20 -11.66 6.00 14.98
N ASP A 21 -12.84 6.41 14.49
CA ASP A 21 -14.15 5.92 15.00
C ASP A 21 -14.33 4.43 14.74
N ILE A 22 -13.95 3.94 13.55
CA ILE A 22 -14.07 2.51 13.19
C ILE A 22 -13.09 1.65 13.97
N THR A 23 -11.84 2.11 14.13
CA THR A 23 -10.77 1.29 14.69
C THR A 23 -10.56 1.46 16.19
N GLY A 24 -11.10 2.54 16.77
CA GLY A 24 -10.81 2.95 18.13
C GLY A 24 -9.34 3.38 18.36
N GLN A 25 -8.57 3.54 17.27
CA GLN A 25 -7.14 3.85 17.31
C GLN A 25 -6.87 5.30 16.90
N LYS A 26 -6.06 6.01 17.68
CA LYS A 26 -5.67 7.38 17.34
C LYS A 26 -4.66 7.41 16.19
N ILE A 27 -4.95 8.21 15.18
CA ILE A 27 -4.06 8.41 14.04
C ILE A 27 -3.18 9.65 14.27
N ASN A 28 -1.88 9.44 14.35
CA ASN A 28 -0.92 10.50 14.60
C ASN A 28 -0.42 11.17 13.31
N HIS A 29 -0.31 10.41 12.22
CA HIS A 29 0.22 10.89 10.94
C HIS A 29 -0.52 10.29 9.76
N VAL A 30 -0.64 11.08 8.69
CA VAL A 30 -1.19 10.64 7.41
C VAL A 30 -0.11 10.75 6.35
N ALA A 31 0.13 9.65 5.64
CA ALA A 31 1.04 9.62 4.51
C ALA A 31 0.29 9.17 3.26
N MET A 32 0.45 9.90 2.17
CA MET A 32 -0.18 9.60 0.89
C MET A 32 0.89 9.32 -0.16
N VAL A 33 0.80 8.17 -0.80
CA VAL A 33 1.69 7.77 -1.90
C VAL A 33 0.94 7.90 -3.21
N ARG A 34 1.52 8.61 -4.17
CA ARG A 34 0.97 8.71 -5.53
C ARG A 34 1.45 7.52 -6.37
N PHE A 35 0.66 7.10 -7.33
CA PHE A 35 1.01 5.98 -8.22
C PHE A 35 2.37 6.15 -8.90
N GLY A 36 2.64 7.33 -9.48
CA GLY A 36 3.95 7.63 -10.06
C GLY A 36 5.08 7.65 -9.03
N GLY A 37 4.77 7.90 -7.76
CA GLY A 37 5.72 7.82 -6.66
C GLY A 37 6.12 6.38 -6.35
N LEU A 38 5.16 5.47 -6.31
CA LEU A 38 5.42 4.04 -6.13
C LEU A 38 6.35 3.52 -7.23
N VAL A 39 6.05 3.84 -8.49
CA VAL A 39 6.90 3.47 -9.64
C VAL A 39 8.34 3.94 -9.44
N LYS A 40 8.53 5.23 -9.14
CA LYS A 40 9.87 5.81 -8.92
C LYS A 40 10.66 5.13 -7.81
N VAL A 41 10.01 4.79 -6.70
CA VAL A 41 10.67 4.12 -5.56
C VAL A 41 11.09 2.70 -5.94
N VAL A 42 10.21 1.94 -6.59
CA VAL A 42 10.52 0.58 -7.04
C VAL A 42 11.67 0.58 -8.04
N ASP A 43 11.65 1.48 -9.03
CA ASP A 43 12.72 1.60 -10.03
C ASP A 43 14.06 2.03 -9.41
N ALA A 44 14.03 2.96 -8.44
CA ALA A 44 15.23 3.35 -7.69
C ALA A 44 15.84 2.19 -6.88
N LEU A 45 15.01 1.26 -6.42
CA LEU A 45 15.43 0.01 -5.76
C LEU A 45 15.98 -1.03 -6.76
N GLY A 46 15.82 -0.80 -8.07
CA GLY A 46 16.14 -1.78 -9.11
C GLY A 46 15.14 -2.93 -9.14
N GLY A 47 13.87 -2.63 -8.91
CA GLY A 47 12.77 -3.58 -8.87
C GLY A 47 12.49 -4.15 -7.49
N VAL A 48 11.39 -4.88 -7.33
CA VAL A 48 11.00 -5.59 -6.11
C VAL A 48 10.56 -7.02 -6.43
N ASP A 49 10.69 -7.92 -5.46
CA ASP A 49 10.29 -9.32 -5.64
C ASP A 49 8.85 -9.48 -5.17
N LEU A 50 7.98 -9.92 -6.08
CA LEU A 50 6.58 -10.21 -5.83
C LEU A 50 6.26 -11.63 -6.24
N CYS A 51 5.30 -12.25 -5.54
CA CYS A 51 4.86 -13.61 -5.80
C CYS A 51 3.35 -13.66 -5.97
N TYR A 52 2.89 -14.39 -6.97
CA TYR A 52 1.49 -14.74 -7.17
C TYR A 52 1.38 -16.10 -7.81
N ASP A 53 0.47 -16.92 -7.35
CA ASP A 53 0.38 -18.34 -7.68
C ASP A 53 -0.46 -18.65 -8.94
N GLN A 54 -1.02 -17.61 -9.57
CA GLN A 54 -1.88 -17.75 -10.74
C GLN A 54 -1.31 -17.00 -11.94
N ASN A 55 -1.60 -17.54 -13.14
CA ASN A 55 -1.41 -16.80 -14.37
C ASN A 55 -2.50 -15.77 -14.54
N VAL A 56 -2.14 -14.53 -14.84
CA VAL A 56 -3.09 -13.42 -14.99
C VAL A 56 -2.80 -12.64 -16.25
N ASN A 57 -3.88 -12.32 -16.97
CA ASN A 57 -3.88 -11.29 -17.99
C ASN A 57 -5.08 -10.37 -17.72
N ASP A 58 -4.82 -9.24 -17.07
CA ASP A 58 -5.84 -8.26 -16.66
C ASP A 58 -5.64 -6.94 -17.41
N PRO A 59 -6.40 -6.69 -18.48
CA PRO A 59 -6.31 -5.46 -19.26
C PRO A 59 -6.66 -4.20 -18.45
N TYR A 60 -7.51 -4.32 -17.42
CA TYR A 60 -7.96 -3.18 -16.62
C TYR A 60 -6.86 -2.61 -15.72
N SER A 61 -6.02 -3.47 -15.17
CA SER A 61 -4.84 -3.05 -14.40
C SER A 61 -3.58 -2.94 -15.25
N GLY A 62 -3.58 -3.52 -16.46
CA GLY A 62 -2.41 -3.69 -17.30
C GLY A 62 -1.48 -4.82 -16.82
N MET A 63 -2.00 -5.75 -16.00
CA MET A 63 -1.22 -6.84 -15.43
C MET A 63 -1.15 -8.03 -16.39
N ASN A 64 0.08 -8.46 -16.68
CA ASN A 64 0.36 -9.74 -17.30
C ASN A 64 1.35 -10.51 -16.41
N TRP A 65 0.94 -11.66 -15.89
CA TRP A 65 1.71 -12.41 -14.89
C TRP A 65 1.69 -13.90 -15.16
N THR A 66 2.86 -14.50 -15.12
CA THR A 66 3.02 -15.96 -15.03
C THR A 66 3.14 -16.36 -13.57
N ALA A 67 2.45 -17.42 -13.17
CA ALA A 67 2.49 -17.92 -11.80
C ALA A 67 3.92 -18.11 -11.30
N GLY A 68 4.18 -17.66 -10.06
CA GLY A 68 5.49 -17.74 -9.43
C GLY A 68 5.95 -16.42 -8.81
N CYS A 69 7.24 -16.36 -8.50
CA CYS A 69 7.88 -15.17 -7.92
C CYS A 69 8.77 -14.51 -8.97
N HIS A 70 8.62 -13.20 -9.14
CA HIS A 70 9.39 -12.43 -10.12
C HIS A 70 9.91 -11.14 -9.51
N THR A 71 11.11 -10.72 -9.93
CA THR A 71 11.60 -9.36 -9.69
C THR A 71 11.00 -8.45 -10.77
N VAL A 72 10.24 -7.45 -10.37
CA VAL A 72 9.47 -6.59 -11.27
C VAL A 72 9.85 -5.13 -11.12
N ASP A 73 9.64 -4.36 -12.17
CA ASP A 73 9.79 -2.91 -12.21
C ASP A 73 8.61 -2.18 -11.54
N GLY A 74 8.69 -0.85 -11.49
CA GLY A 74 7.67 -0.03 -10.86
C GLY A 74 6.31 -0.08 -11.54
N ASN A 75 6.26 -0.18 -12.86
CA ASN A 75 5.00 -0.25 -13.61
C ASN A 75 4.28 -1.59 -13.36
N THR A 76 5.02 -2.68 -13.38
CA THR A 76 4.49 -4.01 -13.09
C THR A 76 4.03 -4.11 -11.62
N ALA A 77 4.81 -3.56 -10.67
CA ALA A 77 4.42 -3.50 -9.25
C ALA A 77 3.14 -2.67 -9.04
N LEU A 78 2.99 -1.57 -9.78
CA LEU A 78 1.78 -0.76 -9.77
C LEU A 78 0.57 -1.53 -10.33
N ALA A 79 0.72 -2.17 -11.49
CA ALA A 79 -0.32 -3.01 -12.10
C ALA A 79 -0.76 -4.13 -11.14
N PHE A 80 0.21 -4.81 -10.51
CA PHE A 80 -0.02 -5.84 -9.50
C PHE A 80 -0.86 -5.32 -8.31
N SER A 81 -0.57 -4.13 -7.82
CA SER A 81 -1.29 -3.50 -6.71
C SER A 81 -2.71 -3.04 -7.07
N ARG A 82 -3.00 -2.86 -8.36
CA ARG A 82 -4.28 -2.38 -8.89
C ARG A 82 -5.21 -3.49 -9.36
N MET A 83 -4.68 -4.68 -9.62
CA MET A 83 -5.45 -5.82 -10.09
C MET A 83 -6.62 -6.10 -9.14
N ARG A 84 -7.81 -6.24 -9.70
CA ARG A 84 -9.05 -6.50 -8.95
C ARG A 84 -9.91 -7.56 -9.63
N TYR A 85 -10.19 -7.39 -10.91
CA TYR A 85 -11.19 -8.19 -11.61
C TYR A 85 -10.71 -9.59 -11.98
N ALA A 86 -9.41 -9.75 -12.14
CA ALA A 86 -8.81 -11.06 -12.40
C ALA A 86 -8.51 -11.88 -11.12
N ASP A 87 -8.90 -11.37 -9.95
CA ASP A 87 -8.73 -12.05 -8.66
C ASP A 87 -10.08 -12.44 -8.08
N VAL A 88 -10.25 -13.72 -7.75
CA VAL A 88 -11.46 -14.26 -7.09
C VAL A 88 -11.75 -13.58 -5.75
N GLN A 89 -10.71 -13.06 -5.07
CA GLN A 89 -10.84 -12.36 -3.80
C GLN A 89 -11.17 -10.86 -3.96
N GLY A 90 -11.27 -10.35 -5.19
CA GLY A 90 -11.67 -8.98 -5.49
C GLY A 90 -10.89 -7.92 -4.72
N ASP A 91 -11.60 -7.14 -3.89
CA ASP A 91 -11.02 -6.04 -3.10
C ASP A 91 -10.09 -6.52 -1.97
N PHE A 92 -10.36 -7.67 -1.37
CA PHE A 92 -9.50 -8.24 -0.33
C PHE A 92 -8.17 -8.70 -0.91
N GLY A 93 -8.19 -9.37 -2.07
CA GLY A 93 -7.00 -9.75 -2.81
C GLY A 93 -6.18 -8.51 -3.21
N ARG A 94 -6.83 -7.44 -3.68
CA ARG A 94 -6.17 -6.16 -3.98
C ARG A 94 -5.48 -5.59 -2.74
N ALA A 95 -6.14 -5.56 -1.58
CA ALA A 95 -5.54 -5.07 -0.34
C ALA A 95 -4.35 -5.92 0.11
N ALA A 96 -4.42 -7.25 -0.05
CA ALA A 96 -3.31 -8.15 0.24
C ALA A 96 -2.10 -7.88 -0.68
N ARG A 97 -2.32 -7.70 -1.99
CA ARG A 97 -1.26 -7.36 -2.94
C ARG A 97 -0.64 -5.99 -2.67
N GLN A 98 -1.44 -4.98 -2.30
CA GLN A 98 -0.91 -3.67 -1.89
C GLN A 98 0.05 -3.81 -0.71
N ARG A 99 -0.34 -4.58 0.32
CA ARG A 99 0.55 -4.89 1.46
C ARG A 99 1.82 -5.61 1.01
N GLN A 100 1.69 -6.57 0.09
CA GLN A 100 2.85 -7.31 -0.44
C GLN A 100 3.84 -6.37 -1.15
N VAL A 101 3.36 -5.45 -1.99
CA VAL A 101 4.21 -4.45 -2.67
C VAL A 101 4.91 -3.56 -1.66
N ILE A 102 4.19 -3.03 -0.67
CA ILE A 102 4.78 -2.18 0.36
C ILE A 102 5.84 -2.95 1.16
N ASN A 103 5.55 -4.17 1.57
CA ASN A 103 6.50 -5.02 2.29
C ASN A 103 7.75 -5.33 1.45
N ALA A 104 7.60 -5.60 0.16
CA ALA A 104 8.71 -5.83 -0.74
C ALA A 104 9.61 -4.59 -0.89
N ILE A 105 9.01 -3.40 -1.01
CA ILE A 105 9.74 -2.11 -1.02
C ILE A 105 10.52 -1.92 0.26
N VAL A 106 9.88 -2.10 1.42
CA VAL A 106 10.54 -1.93 2.73
C VAL A 106 11.66 -2.94 2.92
N LYS A 107 11.42 -4.22 2.62
CA LYS A 107 12.42 -5.29 2.72
C LYS A 107 13.64 -5.00 1.84
N LYS A 108 13.43 -4.60 0.60
CA LYS A 108 14.53 -4.31 -0.34
C LYS A 108 15.25 -3.00 0.00
N GLY A 109 14.51 -1.97 0.43
CA GLY A 109 15.07 -0.70 0.89
C GLY A 109 15.93 -0.85 2.14
N ALA A 110 15.51 -1.68 3.09
CA ALA A 110 16.25 -1.98 4.31
C ALA A 110 17.32 -3.08 4.15
N SER A 111 17.50 -3.62 2.95
CA SER A 111 18.50 -4.67 2.70
C SER A 111 19.93 -4.13 2.81
N LYS A 112 20.85 -4.99 3.27
CA LYS A 112 22.28 -4.66 3.33
C LYS A 112 22.79 -4.16 1.97
N GLN A 113 22.37 -4.80 0.90
CA GLN A 113 22.77 -4.45 -0.48
C GLN A 113 22.35 -3.01 -0.87
N THR A 114 21.20 -2.53 -0.40
CA THR A 114 20.78 -1.14 -0.63
C THR A 114 21.51 -0.19 0.29
N LEU A 115 21.57 -0.48 1.60
CA LEU A 115 22.14 0.42 2.60
C LEU A 115 23.65 0.61 2.50
N THR A 116 24.40 -0.38 2.02
CA THR A 116 25.86 -0.26 1.82
C THR A 116 26.23 0.48 0.53
N ASN A 117 25.29 0.66 -0.40
CA ASN A 117 25.50 1.42 -1.63
C ASN A 117 24.98 2.85 -1.46
N PHE A 118 25.88 3.79 -1.16
CA PHE A 118 25.54 5.19 -0.91
C PHE A 118 24.74 5.84 -2.05
N ASN A 119 25.15 5.62 -3.31
CA ASN A 119 24.47 6.18 -4.47
C ASN A 119 23.04 5.62 -4.61
N LYS A 120 22.84 4.34 -4.39
CA LYS A 120 21.53 3.70 -4.43
C LYS A 120 20.66 4.21 -3.27
N THR A 121 21.19 4.26 -2.05
CA THR A 121 20.48 4.79 -0.88
C THR A 121 20.03 6.23 -1.12
N LYS A 122 20.88 7.08 -1.66
CA LYS A 122 20.55 8.48 -2.00
C LYS A 122 19.42 8.56 -3.04
N LYS A 123 19.48 7.75 -4.09
CA LYS A 123 18.43 7.70 -5.14
C LYS A 123 17.09 7.22 -4.55
N VAL A 124 17.10 6.16 -3.76
CA VAL A 124 15.89 5.63 -3.11
C VAL A 124 15.29 6.65 -2.14
N ALA A 125 16.11 7.29 -1.31
CA ALA A 125 15.65 8.33 -0.38
C ALA A 125 15.03 9.52 -1.12
N ALA A 126 15.66 10.01 -2.19
CA ALA A 126 15.13 11.09 -3.02
C ALA A 126 13.80 10.69 -3.70
N ALA A 127 13.72 9.48 -4.25
CA ALA A 127 12.49 8.95 -4.83
C ALA A 127 11.38 8.84 -3.78
N ALA A 128 11.66 8.31 -2.60
CA ALA A 128 10.70 8.19 -1.50
C ALA A 128 10.18 9.56 -1.03
N LEU A 129 11.07 10.51 -0.77
CA LEU A 129 10.70 11.86 -0.33
C LEU A 129 9.86 12.62 -1.37
N SER A 130 10.17 12.47 -2.67
CA SER A 130 9.39 13.08 -3.75
C SER A 130 8.04 12.40 -4.01
N SER A 131 7.85 11.20 -3.49
CA SER A 131 6.70 10.33 -3.77
C SER A 131 5.63 10.33 -2.69
N VAL A 132 6.00 10.79 -1.49
CA VAL A 132 5.11 10.79 -0.32
C VAL A 132 4.70 12.22 0.01
N THR A 133 3.39 12.44 0.11
CA THR A 133 2.84 13.66 0.70
C THR A 133 2.45 13.33 2.14
N VAL A 134 2.98 14.06 3.09
CA VAL A 134 2.73 13.87 4.52
C VAL A 134 1.94 15.05 5.09
N ASP A 135 1.42 14.89 6.29
CA ASP A 135 0.74 15.98 6.99
C ASP A 135 1.73 17.12 7.41
N GLU A 136 1.20 18.30 7.67
CA GLU A 136 1.99 19.51 7.99
C GLU A 136 2.80 19.37 9.29
N LYS A 137 2.42 18.44 10.17
CA LYS A 137 3.11 18.17 11.45
C LYS A 137 4.24 17.16 11.31
N ALA A 138 4.40 16.57 10.11
CA ALA A 138 5.41 15.56 9.88
C ALA A 138 6.80 16.19 9.83
N SER A 139 7.63 15.88 10.82
CA SER A 139 9.06 16.21 10.86
C SER A 139 9.89 15.04 10.33
N THR A 140 11.15 15.29 9.99
CA THR A 140 12.08 14.23 9.58
C THR A 140 12.19 13.13 10.65
N SER A 141 12.16 13.50 11.92
CA SER A 141 12.20 12.53 13.03
C SER A 141 10.90 11.72 13.14
N SER A 142 9.73 12.33 12.90
CA SER A 142 8.46 11.60 12.91
C SER A 142 8.35 10.65 11.71
N LEU A 143 8.84 11.04 10.54
CA LEU A 143 8.91 10.16 9.36
C LEU A 143 9.83 8.96 9.60
N LEU A 144 10.97 9.17 10.23
CA LEU A 144 11.87 8.07 10.60
C LEU A 144 11.19 7.11 11.59
N ARG A 145 10.54 7.64 12.64
CA ARG A 145 9.78 6.82 13.59
C ARG A 145 8.66 6.05 12.92
N MET A 146 7.92 6.68 11.99
CA MET A 146 6.87 6.03 11.23
C MET A 146 7.44 4.88 10.38
N ALA A 147 8.58 5.09 9.70
CA ALA A 147 9.24 4.04 8.92
C ALA A 147 9.71 2.87 9.79
N LEU A 148 10.27 3.16 10.98
CA LEU A 148 10.68 2.13 11.95
C LEU A 148 9.48 1.39 12.54
N ALA A 149 8.40 2.10 12.89
CA ALA A 149 7.16 1.50 13.37
C ALA A 149 6.53 0.60 12.30
N PHE A 150 6.49 1.04 11.05
CA PHE A 150 6.01 0.22 9.93
C PHE A 150 6.86 -1.03 9.72
N LYS A 151 8.19 -0.90 9.78
CA LYS A 151 9.10 -2.05 9.71
C LYS A 151 8.84 -3.04 10.83
N SER A 152 8.65 -2.57 12.07
CA SER A 152 8.34 -3.42 13.22
C SER A 152 6.99 -4.11 13.06
N ALA A 153 5.93 -3.37 12.69
CA ALA A 153 4.59 -3.91 12.48
C ALA A 153 4.52 -4.92 11.31
N SER A 154 5.38 -4.76 10.31
CA SER A 154 5.49 -5.69 9.16
C SER A 154 6.45 -6.85 9.41
N GLY A 155 7.12 -6.88 10.56
CA GLY A 155 8.06 -7.92 10.97
C GLY A 155 7.37 -9.17 11.53
N LYS A 156 8.18 -10.16 11.96
CA LYS A 156 7.69 -11.43 12.50
C LYS A 156 6.84 -11.27 13.77
N ASP A 157 7.12 -10.24 14.56
CA ASP A 157 6.42 -9.94 15.82
C ASP A 157 5.32 -8.90 15.64
N GLY A 158 5.08 -8.46 14.41
CA GLY A 158 4.04 -7.49 14.09
C GLY A 158 2.67 -8.16 14.01
N ILE A 159 1.66 -7.47 14.57
CA ILE A 159 0.26 -7.89 14.45
C ILE A 159 -0.34 -7.19 13.23
N SER A 160 -0.87 -7.99 12.32
CA SER A 160 -1.59 -7.49 11.15
C SER A 160 -2.93 -8.20 11.09
N GLY A 161 -4.00 -7.43 10.91
CA GLY A 161 -5.35 -7.97 10.84
C GLY A 161 -6.24 -7.14 9.90
N SER A 162 -7.44 -7.63 9.69
CA SER A 162 -8.52 -6.88 9.04
C SER A 162 -9.56 -6.51 10.07
N VAL A 163 -10.30 -5.44 9.82
CA VAL A 163 -11.50 -5.13 10.60
C VAL A 163 -12.48 -6.27 10.41
N TYR A 164 -13.18 -6.69 11.49
CA TYR A 164 -14.22 -7.70 11.41
C TYR A 164 -15.37 -7.20 10.54
N TRP A 165 -15.96 -8.11 9.79
CA TRP A 165 -17.06 -7.81 8.88
C TRP A 165 -18.08 -8.96 8.90
N THR A 166 -19.33 -8.58 8.73
CA THR A 166 -20.47 -9.52 8.66
C THR A 166 -20.78 -9.90 7.20
N ASP A 167 -20.65 -8.96 6.28
CA ASP A 167 -20.90 -9.18 4.84
C ASP A 167 -19.83 -8.48 3.99
N PRO A 168 -19.05 -9.25 3.19
CA PRO A 168 -17.99 -8.68 2.35
C PRO A 168 -18.51 -8.00 1.09
N ASP A 169 -19.78 -8.21 0.70
CA ASP A 169 -20.36 -7.72 -0.56
C ASP A 169 -21.76 -7.13 -0.36
N TYR A 170 -22.00 -6.54 0.78
CA TYR A 170 -23.29 -5.92 1.11
C TYR A 170 -23.63 -4.81 0.12
N TYR A 171 -24.80 -4.91 -0.51
CA TYR A 171 -25.24 -3.93 -1.49
C TYR A 171 -26.10 -2.83 -0.84
N VAL A 172 -25.68 -1.58 -1.06
CA VAL A 172 -26.43 -0.40 -0.63
C VAL A 172 -26.86 0.39 -1.87
N ASP A 173 -28.17 0.67 -1.97
CA ASP A 173 -28.72 1.44 -3.09
C ASP A 173 -28.07 2.83 -3.17
N GLY A 174 -27.73 3.25 -4.39
CA GLY A 174 -27.00 4.52 -4.63
C GLY A 174 -25.52 4.54 -4.22
N VAL A 175 -25.03 3.50 -3.54
CA VAL A 175 -23.61 3.36 -3.11
C VAL A 175 -22.92 2.18 -3.78
N GLY A 176 -23.69 1.13 -4.09
CA GLY A 176 -23.20 -0.13 -4.63
C GLY A 176 -22.61 -1.05 -3.55
N SER A 177 -21.87 -2.08 -3.97
CA SER A 177 -21.25 -3.05 -3.08
C SER A 177 -20.26 -2.41 -2.11
N CYS A 178 -20.35 -2.77 -0.83
CA CYS A 178 -19.46 -2.34 0.26
C CYS A 178 -19.27 -3.49 1.26
N VAL A 179 -18.26 -3.37 2.11
CA VAL A 179 -18.05 -4.28 3.24
C VAL A 179 -18.86 -3.76 4.42
N LEU A 180 -19.76 -4.60 4.95
CA LEU A 180 -20.50 -4.30 6.18
C LEU A 180 -19.64 -4.74 7.36
N LEU A 181 -19.24 -3.77 8.19
CA LEU A 181 -18.47 -4.01 9.41
C LEU A 181 -19.36 -4.55 10.52
N ASP A 182 -18.75 -5.31 11.42
CA ASP A 182 -19.41 -5.83 12.63
C ASP A 182 -19.51 -4.73 13.70
#